data_5639f2d5d37747b1edd5832a5abe2ae2
#
_entry.id   5639f2d5d37747b1edd5832a5abe2ae2
#
_cell.length_a   1.000
_cell.length_b   1.000
_cell.length_c   1.000
_cell.angle_alpha   90.00
_cell.angle_beta   90.00
_cell.angle_gamma   90.00
#
_symmetry.space_group_name_H-M   'P 1'
#
loop_
_entity.id
_entity.type
_entity.pdbx_description
1 polymer ?
#
loop_
_entity_poly.entity_id
_entity_poly.type
_entity_poly.pdbx_seq_one_letter_code
_entity_poly.pdbx_strand_id
1 'polypeptide(L)'
;MPSTEHLIDLKGYLFEVLVNEKSSSIGMTLYAFKTQAGEDTEILGIVSESGSIKKVQNNMRIKEGQILVIKTPPDDLANILDIFDFSIPKELHSFDEDDLEEIEVMIAPGSRLIGRKYDFFQKLAFEELNLLGLWRKGSKYRTRLTREQFRAGDVLLLGVRDLAEEDVSNKIKHLGLMPLRQRELQTIPSRSRLIK
;
A
#
# COMPACT_ATOMS: atom_id res chain seq x y z
N MET A 1 -7.74 -19.90 25.09
CA MET A 1 -7.87 -18.55 24.51
C MET A 1 -7.61 -18.70 23.02
N PRO A 2 -8.56 -18.45 22.12
CA PRO A 2 -8.25 -18.49 20.70
C PRO A 2 -7.32 -17.32 20.40
N SER A 3 -6.17 -17.63 19.79
CA SER A 3 -5.19 -16.65 19.34
C SER A 3 -5.83 -15.72 18.33
N THR A 4 -5.56 -14.44 18.42
CA THR A 4 -6.06 -13.38 17.57
C THR A 4 -5.67 -13.54 16.08
N GLU A 5 -4.89 -14.58 15.77
CA GLU A 5 -4.37 -14.90 14.44
C GLU A 5 -5.43 -15.34 13.41
N HIS A 6 -6.64 -15.69 13.84
CA HIS A 6 -7.70 -16.15 12.92
C HIS A 6 -8.75 -15.10 12.57
N LEU A 7 -8.66 -13.86 13.09
CA LEU A 7 -9.72 -12.86 12.90
C LEU A 7 -9.57 -12.01 11.64
N ILE A 8 -8.41 -11.98 10.99
CA ILE A 8 -8.18 -11.22 9.77
C ILE A 8 -7.51 -12.16 8.77
N ASP A 9 -8.31 -12.71 7.83
CA ASP A 9 -7.80 -13.41 6.65
C ASP A 9 -7.19 -12.35 5.71
N LEU A 10 -5.96 -11.95 6.02
CA LEU A 10 -5.21 -10.90 5.33
C LEU A 10 -4.67 -11.43 3.99
N LYS A 11 -5.55 -11.92 3.11
CA LYS A 11 -5.17 -12.39 1.76
C LYS A 11 -4.66 -11.30 0.83
N GLY A 12 -4.35 -10.13 1.34
CA GLY A 12 -3.65 -9.08 0.64
C GLY A 12 -4.22 -7.70 0.88
N TYR A 13 -3.31 -6.74 0.93
CA TYR A 13 -3.61 -5.31 0.93
C TYR A 13 -3.73 -4.79 -0.50
N LEU A 14 -4.43 -3.69 -0.63
CA LEU A 14 -4.47 -2.91 -1.85
C LEU A 14 -3.28 -1.96 -1.88
N PHE A 15 -2.50 -2.04 -2.94
CA PHE A 15 -1.39 -1.13 -3.21
C PHE A 15 -1.56 -0.47 -4.58
N GLU A 16 -1.06 0.74 -4.69
CA GLU A 16 -0.84 1.38 -5.98
C GLU A 16 0.66 1.36 -6.27
N VAL A 17 1.05 0.86 -7.45
CA VAL A 17 2.45 0.80 -7.88
C VAL A 17 2.61 1.48 -9.23
N LEU A 18 3.65 2.28 -9.36
CA LEU A 18 4.04 2.95 -10.60
C LEU A 18 5.00 2.07 -11.39
N VAL A 19 4.70 1.86 -12.66
CA VAL A 19 5.59 1.17 -13.61
C VAL A 19 6.69 2.13 -14.05
N ASN A 20 7.91 1.95 -13.55
CA ASN A 20 9.05 2.79 -13.90
C ASN A 20 9.53 2.54 -15.34
N GLU A 21 10.29 3.47 -15.91
CA GLU A 21 10.78 3.42 -17.30
C GLU A 21 11.64 2.18 -17.63
N LYS A 22 12.33 1.63 -16.64
CA LYS A 22 13.21 0.43 -16.79
C LYS A 22 12.53 -0.87 -16.34
N SER A 23 11.23 -0.82 -16.07
CA SER A 23 10.51 -1.99 -15.59
C SER A 23 10.60 -3.16 -16.56
N SER A 24 10.99 -4.33 -16.04
CA SER A 24 11.01 -5.60 -16.79
C SER A 24 9.61 -6.05 -17.22
N SER A 25 8.55 -5.51 -16.62
CA SER A 25 7.16 -5.85 -16.92
C SER A 25 6.59 -5.14 -18.16
N ILE A 26 7.26 -4.11 -18.68
CA ILE A 26 6.78 -3.36 -19.86
C ILE A 26 6.61 -4.31 -21.04
N GLY A 27 5.41 -4.29 -21.63
CA GLY A 27 5.02 -5.17 -22.73
C GLY A 27 4.53 -6.56 -22.31
N MET A 28 4.72 -6.97 -21.05
CA MET A 28 4.12 -8.20 -20.54
C MET A 28 2.59 -8.09 -20.54
N THR A 29 1.92 -9.21 -20.78
CA THR A 29 0.48 -9.30 -20.49
C THR A 29 0.25 -9.37 -18.97
N LEU A 30 -0.90 -8.93 -18.53
CA LEU A 30 -1.26 -9.04 -17.10
C LEU A 30 -1.28 -10.50 -16.62
N TYR A 31 -1.59 -11.44 -17.51
CA TYR A 31 -1.49 -12.86 -17.22
C TYR A 31 -0.05 -13.29 -16.94
N ALA A 32 0.90 -12.89 -17.80
CA ALA A 32 2.32 -13.22 -17.64
C ALA A 32 2.89 -12.59 -16.34
N PHE A 33 2.51 -11.34 -16.06
CA PHE A 33 2.88 -10.67 -14.81
C PHE A 33 2.39 -11.47 -13.60
N LYS A 34 1.11 -11.83 -13.56
CA LYS A 34 0.52 -12.59 -12.44
C LYS A 34 1.26 -13.91 -12.21
N THR A 35 1.63 -14.60 -13.29
CA THR A 35 2.38 -15.86 -13.20
C THR A 35 3.75 -15.70 -12.54
N GLN A 36 4.41 -14.56 -12.76
CA GLN A 36 5.72 -14.25 -12.18
C GLN A 36 5.62 -13.62 -10.78
N ALA A 37 4.60 -12.82 -10.53
CA ALA A 37 4.41 -12.11 -9.26
C ALA A 37 3.93 -13.03 -8.12
N GLY A 38 3.41 -14.23 -8.44
CA GLY A 38 2.93 -15.20 -7.48
C GLY A 38 1.40 -15.31 -7.41
N GLU A 39 0.93 -16.44 -6.88
CA GLU A 39 -0.50 -16.78 -6.86
C GLU A 39 -1.33 -15.82 -5.98
N ASP A 40 -0.72 -15.27 -4.94
CA ASP A 40 -1.39 -14.37 -3.99
C ASP A 40 -1.43 -12.91 -4.48
N THR A 41 -0.84 -12.62 -5.65
CA THR A 41 -0.85 -11.28 -6.26
C THR A 41 -1.90 -11.17 -7.35
N GLU A 42 -2.79 -10.19 -7.23
CA GLU A 42 -3.85 -9.91 -8.18
C GLU A 42 -3.80 -8.45 -8.66
N ILE A 43 -3.85 -8.23 -9.98
CA ILE A 43 -4.04 -6.89 -10.55
C ILE A 43 -5.54 -6.61 -10.62
N LEU A 44 -5.99 -5.63 -9.86
CA LEU A 44 -7.40 -5.23 -9.78
C LEU A 44 -7.76 -4.21 -10.86
N GLY A 45 -6.79 -3.41 -11.31
CA GLY A 45 -7.05 -2.39 -12.29
C GLY A 45 -5.85 -1.52 -12.61
N ILE A 46 -6.08 -0.57 -13.51
CA ILE A 46 -5.13 0.48 -13.90
C ILE A 46 -5.77 1.82 -13.58
N VAL A 47 -5.02 2.72 -12.95
CA VAL A 47 -5.48 4.08 -12.69
C VAL A 47 -5.55 4.86 -14.00
N SER A 48 -6.70 5.45 -14.28
CA SER A 48 -6.89 6.33 -15.44
C SER A 48 -6.42 7.75 -15.14
N GLU A 49 -6.27 8.58 -16.16
CA GLU A 49 -5.95 10.01 -16.01
C GLU A 49 -6.94 10.76 -15.12
N SER A 50 -8.20 10.35 -15.11
CA SER A 50 -9.22 10.90 -14.18
C SER A 50 -9.08 10.41 -12.75
N GLY A 51 -8.14 9.47 -12.47
CA GLY A 51 -7.93 8.85 -11.17
C GLY A 51 -8.97 7.79 -10.78
N SER A 52 -9.79 7.34 -11.74
CA SER A 52 -10.64 6.17 -11.54
C SER A 52 -9.89 4.88 -11.87
N ILE A 53 -10.27 3.78 -11.24
CA ILE A 53 -9.69 2.46 -11.55
C ILE A 53 -10.45 1.84 -12.71
N LYS A 54 -9.76 1.63 -13.83
CA LYS A 54 -10.27 0.88 -14.97
C LYS A 54 -10.03 -0.60 -14.76
N LYS A 55 -11.09 -1.38 -14.96
CA LYS A 55 -11.00 -2.85 -14.94
C LYS A 55 -10.08 -3.34 -16.06
N VAL A 56 -9.30 -4.36 -15.75
CA VAL A 56 -8.30 -4.93 -16.67
C VAL A 56 -8.74 -6.30 -17.19
N GLN A 57 -8.14 -6.70 -18.32
CA GLN A 57 -8.26 -8.03 -18.91
C GLN A 57 -6.88 -8.68 -18.99
N ASN A 58 -6.81 -9.97 -18.88
CA ASN A 58 -5.56 -10.75 -18.83
C ASN A 58 -4.63 -10.53 -20.04
N ASN A 59 -5.17 -10.18 -21.20
CA ASN A 59 -4.41 -9.94 -22.44
C ASN A 59 -3.89 -8.51 -22.56
N MET A 60 -4.29 -7.60 -21.68
CA MET A 60 -3.77 -6.22 -21.68
C MET A 60 -2.28 -6.23 -21.37
N ARG A 61 -1.55 -5.30 -21.97
CA ARG A 61 -0.11 -5.16 -21.77
C ARG A 61 0.20 -4.00 -20.84
N ILE A 62 1.18 -4.24 -19.98
CA ILE A 62 1.71 -3.25 -19.06
C ILE A 62 2.52 -2.22 -19.85
N LYS A 63 2.36 -0.94 -19.52
CA LYS A 63 3.07 0.17 -20.15
C LYS A 63 3.79 1.00 -19.09
N GLU A 64 4.88 1.62 -19.50
CA GLU A 64 5.59 2.62 -18.70
C GLU A 64 4.64 3.73 -18.21
N GLY A 65 4.90 4.21 -17.00
CA GLY A 65 4.16 5.31 -16.39
C GLY A 65 2.75 4.95 -15.91
N GLN A 66 2.28 3.71 -16.13
CA GLN A 66 1.01 3.28 -15.59
C GLN A 66 1.08 3.10 -14.07
N ILE A 67 -0.01 3.44 -13.39
CA ILE A 67 -0.22 3.07 -12.00
C ILE A 67 -1.14 1.85 -11.99
N LEU A 68 -0.59 0.73 -11.53
CA LEU A 68 -1.34 -0.52 -11.36
C LEU A 68 -1.89 -0.57 -9.94
N VAL A 69 -3.13 -1.03 -9.81
CA VAL A 69 -3.72 -1.35 -8.52
C VAL A 69 -3.60 -2.83 -8.31
N ILE A 70 -2.76 -3.23 -7.37
CA ILE A 70 -2.49 -4.63 -7.04
C ILE A 70 -3.02 -4.96 -5.65
N LYS A 71 -3.41 -6.21 -5.48
CA LYS A 71 -3.72 -6.80 -4.19
C LYS A 71 -2.69 -7.89 -3.93
N THR A 72 -1.95 -7.77 -2.85
CA THR A 72 -0.87 -8.71 -2.49
C THR A 72 -0.66 -8.71 -0.98
N PRO A 73 -0.11 -9.80 -0.39
CA PRO A 73 0.39 -9.75 0.98
C PRO A 73 1.49 -8.68 1.13
N PRO A 74 1.55 -7.96 2.25
CA PRO A 74 2.58 -6.95 2.47
C PRO A 74 4.01 -7.49 2.34
N ASP A 75 4.24 -8.74 2.76
CA ASP A 75 5.55 -9.38 2.68
C ASP A 75 6.04 -9.60 1.23
N ASP A 76 5.12 -9.69 0.28
CA ASP A 76 5.43 -9.86 -1.14
C ASP A 76 5.65 -8.53 -1.88
N LEU A 77 5.19 -7.41 -1.30
CA LEU A 77 5.27 -6.11 -1.95
C LEU A 77 6.70 -5.72 -2.29
N ALA A 78 7.62 -5.84 -1.33
CA ALA A 78 9.03 -5.48 -1.53
C ALA A 78 9.66 -6.26 -2.69
N ASN A 79 9.38 -7.56 -2.78
CA ASN A 79 9.84 -8.40 -3.88
C ASN A 79 9.26 -7.97 -5.23
N ILE A 80 7.97 -7.60 -5.27
CA ILE A 80 7.31 -7.12 -6.48
C ILE A 80 7.92 -5.81 -6.94
N LEU A 81 8.15 -4.85 -6.04
CA LEU A 81 8.77 -3.58 -6.35
C LEU A 81 10.18 -3.78 -6.92
N ASP A 82 10.98 -4.66 -6.33
CA ASP A 82 12.35 -4.92 -6.77
C ASP A 82 12.42 -5.69 -8.09
N ILE A 83 11.72 -6.82 -8.21
CA ILE A 83 11.77 -7.68 -9.40
C ILE A 83 11.31 -6.96 -10.66
N PHE A 84 10.22 -6.18 -10.54
CA PHE A 84 9.61 -5.52 -11.70
C PHE A 84 10.03 -4.06 -11.88
N ASP A 85 10.90 -3.54 -11.03
CA ASP A 85 11.25 -2.11 -11.01
C ASP A 85 10.01 -1.21 -10.93
N PHE A 86 9.19 -1.47 -9.93
CA PHE A 86 8.06 -0.61 -9.59
C PHE A 86 8.43 0.33 -8.43
N SER A 87 7.68 1.39 -8.28
CA SER A 87 7.77 2.28 -7.12
C SER A 87 6.37 2.61 -6.58
N ILE A 88 6.31 3.05 -5.34
CA ILE A 88 5.08 3.61 -4.79
C ILE A 88 4.89 5.02 -5.37
N PRO A 89 3.69 5.39 -5.88
CA PRO A 89 3.45 6.73 -6.40
C PRO A 89 3.74 7.83 -5.37
N LYS A 90 4.45 8.89 -5.77
CA LYS A 90 4.86 10.00 -4.88
C LYS A 90 3.71 10.69 -4.16
N GLU A 91 2.51 10.61 -4.70
CA GLU A 91 1.29 11.16 -4.07
C GLU A 91 0.88 10.42 -2.79
N LEU A 92 1.33 9.17 -2.61
CA LEU A 92 1.08 8.36 -1.42
C LEU A 92 2.21 8.47 -0.39
N HIS A 93 3.41 8.87 -0.82
CA HIS A 93 4.54 9.09 0.08
C HIS A 93 5.37 10.29 -0.37
N SER A 94 5.85 11.06 0.59
CA SER A 94 6.69 12.23 0.36
C SER A 94 8.19 11.96 0.57
N PHE A 95 8.61 10.70 0.73
CA PHE A 95 9.96 10.33 1.14
C PHE A 95 10.64 9.36 0.18
N ASP A 96 11.97 9.36 0.19
CA ASP A 96 12.76 8.30 -0.42
C ASP A 96 12.57 7.00 0.39
N GLU A 97 12.50 5.86 -0.30
CA GLU A 97 12.04 4.55 0.21
C GLU A 97 13.00 3.91 1.24
N ASP A 98 14.12 4.60 1.60
CA ASP A 98 15.28 3.96 2.20
C ASP A 98 15.17 3.60 3.68
N ASP A 99 14.21 4.18 4.45
CA ASP A 99 14.13 3.99 5.89
C ASP A 99 12.69 4.03 6.45
N LEU A 100 11.74 3.34 5.80
CA LEU A 100 10.38 3.26 6.31
C LEU A 100 10.19 2.02 7.19
N GLU A 101 9.73 2.23 8.41
CA GLU A 101 9.13 1.18 9.23
C GLU A 101 7.68 1.00 8.84
N GLU A 102 7.23 -0.25 8.74
CA GLU A 102 5.83 -0.55 8.44
C GLU A 102 5.05 -0.90 9.71
N ILE A 103 3.89 -0.29 9.86
CA ILE A 103 2.95 -0.63 10.92
C ILE A 103 1.57 -0.92 10.37
N GLU A 104 0.94 -1.95 10.91
CA GLU A 104 -0.46 -2.28 10.61
C GLU A 104 -1.37 -1.70 11.68
N VAL A 105 -2.36 -0.91 11.27
CA VAL A 105 -3.32 -0.28 12.17
C VAL A 105 -4.74 -0.44 11.66
N MET A 106 -5.69 -0.61 12.58
CA MET A 106 -7.12 -0.65 12.24
C MET A 106 -7.78 0.66 12.63
N ILE A 107 -8.67 1.15 11.77
CA ILE A 107 -9.52 2.31 12.09
C ILE A 107 -10.57 1.88 13.11
N ALA A 108 -10.42 2.37 14.34
CA ALA A 108 -11.35 2.06 15.43
C ALA A 108 -12.71 2.72 15.22
N PRO A 109 -13.80 2.12 15.75
CA PRO A 109 -15.07 2.82 15.88
C PRO A 109 -14.89 4.14 16.63
N GLY A 110 -15.40 5.26 16.08
CA GLY A 110 -15.19 6.60 16.65
C GLY A 110 -13.92 7.32 16.21
N SER A 111 -13.08 6.73 15.35
CA SER A 111 -11.92 7.40 14.75
C SER A 111 -12.34 8.67 13.99
N ARG A 112 -11.51 9.70 14.11
CA ARG A 112 -11.66 10.97 13.37
C ARG A 112 -11.52 10.80 11.85
N LEU A 113 -10.97 9.70 11.40
CA LEU A 113 -10.76 9.39 9.98
C LEU A 113 -12.01 8.87 9.29
N ILE A 114 -13.03 8.39 10.03
CA ILE A 114 -14.23 7.80 9.43
C ILE A 114 -14.95 8.84 8.55
N GLY A 115 -15.24 8.46 7.30
CA GLY A 115 -15.86 9.33 6.29
C GLY A 115 -14.92 10.36 5.68
N ARG A 116 -13.67 10.42 6.11
CA ARG A 116 -12.63 11.32 5.57
C ARG A 116 -11.82 10.61 4.51
N LYS A 117 -11.08 11.37 3.71
CA LYS A 117 -10.17 10.89 2.67
C LYS A 117 -8.72 11.08 3.09
N TYR A 118 -7.82 10.63 2.24
CA TYR A 118 -6.38 10.67 2.47
C TYR A 118 -5.82 12.08 2.75
N ASP A 119 -6.33 13.11 2.09
CA ASP A 119 -5.90 14.49 2.32
C ASP A 119 -6.15 14.96 3.77
N PHE A 120 -7.23 14.50 4.39
CA PHE A 120 -7.48 14.76 5.81
C PHE A 120 -6.52 13.99 6.71
N PHE A 121 -6.24 12.72 6.35
CA PHE A 121 -5.22 11.91 7.05
C PHE A 121 -3.86 12.58 6.99
N GLN A 122 -3.39 13.00 5.81
CA GLN A 122 -2.10 13.69 5.65
C GLN A 122 -1.97 14.93 6.53
N LYS A 123 -3.01 15.74 6.62
CA LYS A 123 -3.00 16.95 7.47
C LYS A 123 -2.82 16.63 8.95
N LEU A 124 -3.32 15.49 9.42
CA LEU A 124 -3.19 15.05 10.81
C LEU A 124 -1.91 14.22 11.05
N ALA A 125 -1.42 13.55 10.02
CA ALA A 125 -0.24 12.70 10.09
C ALA A 125 1.09 13.48 9.99
N PHE A 126 1.04 14.76 9.59
CA PHE A 126 2.21 15.68 9.49
C PHE A 126 3.39 15.10 8.70
N GLU A 127 3.12 14.44 7.58
CA GLU A 127 4.14 13.82 6.70
C GLU A 127 4.97 12.68 7.33
N GLU A 128 4.78 12.37 8.60
CA GLU A 128 5.53 11.33 9.32
C GLU A 128 4.90 9.94 9.18
N LEU A 129 3.62 9.89 8.81
CA LEU A 129 2.90 8.66 8.52
C LEU A 129 2.42 8.67 7.08
N ASN A 130 2.79 7.66 6.32
CA ASN A 130 2.38 7.51 4.92
C ASN A 130 1.45 6.31 4.76
N LEU A 131 0.40 6.46 3.96
CA LEU A 131 -0.48 5.36 3.62
C LEU A 131 0.14 4.54 2.48
N LEU A 132 0.62 3.35 2.79
CA LEU A 132 1.17 2.42 1.81
C LEU A 132 0.09 1.53 1.21
N GLY A 133 -0.84 1.05 2.05
CA GLY A 133 -1.87 0.13 1.61
C GLY A 133 -3.13 0.17 2.46
N LEU A 134 -4.21 -0.35 1.91
CA LEU A 134 -5.51 -0.44 2.55
C LEU A 134 -6.06 -1.86 2.39
N TRP A 135 -6.52 -2.45 3.50
CA TRP A 135 -7.34 -3.64 3.48
C TRP A 135 -8.75 -3.33 4.00
N ARG A 136 -9.76 -3.88 3.32
CA ARG A 136 -11.17 -3.74 3.69
C ARG A 136 -11.92 -5.02 3.36
N LYS A 137 -12.61 -5.58 4.33
CA LYS A 137 -13.40 -6.80 4.14
C LYS A 137 -14.51 -6.59 3.10
N GLY A 138 -14.58 -7.50 2.12
CA GLY A 138 -15.67 -7.56 1.15
C GLY A 138 -15.77 -6.37 0.19
N SER A 139 -14.71 -5.56 0.04
CA SER A 139 -14.78 -4.33 -0.73
C SER A 139 -14.47 -4.51 -2.21
N LYS A 140 -15.23 -3.76 -3.02
CA LYS A 140 -14.87 -3.46 -4.40
C LYS A 140 -14.25 -2.05 -4.43
N TYR A 141 -12.96 -1.99 -4.74
CA TYR A 141 -12.26 -0.73 -4.91
C TYR A 141 -12.59 -0.13 -6.29
N ARG A 142 -13.00 1.13 -6.31
CA ARG A 142 -13.40 1.85 -7.54
C ARG A 142 -12.59 3.10 -7.81
N THR A 143 -11.90 3.60 -6.78
CA THR A 143 -11.13 4.84 -6.86
C THR A 143 -9.76 4.63 -6.24
N ARG A 144 -8.84 5.57 -6.50
CA ARG A 144 -7.51 5.59 -5.89
C ARG A 144 -7.60 5.63 -4.36
N LEU A 145 -6.55 5.11 -3.67
CA LEU A 145 -6.43 5.18 -2.21
C LEU A 145 -6.60 6.60 -1.67
N THR A 146 -6.06 7.59 -2.39
CA THR A 146 -6.19 9.02 -2.04
C THR A 146 -7.62 9.55 -2.08
N ARG A 147 -8.52 8.87 -2.79
CA ARG A 147 -9.93 9.27 -2.94
C ARG A 147 -10.92 8.41 -2.17
N GLU A 148 -10.47 7.26 -1.66
CA GLU A 148 -11.31 6.39 -0.82
C GLU A 148 -11.65 7.11 0.50
N GLN A 149 -12.90 6.92 0.94
CA GLN A 149 -13.31 7.34 2.28
C GLN A 149 -12.99 6.23 3.27
N PHE A 150 -12.33 6.57 4.34
CA PHE A 150 -12.02 5.65 5.43
C PHE A 150 -13.28 5.21 6.18
N ARG A 151 -13.29 3.95 6.60
CA ARG A 151 -14.39 3.33 7.35
C ARG A 151 -13.87 2.65 8.60
N ALA A 152 -14.71 2.54 9.61
CA ALA A 152 -14.39 1.70 10.77
C ALA A 152 -14.12 0.26 10.34
N GLY A 153 -13.06 -0.34 10.89
CA GLY A 153 -12.62 -1.68 10.53
C GLY A 153 -11.72 -1.77 9.30
N ASP A 154 -11.46 -0.66 8.59
CA ASP A 154 -10.38 -0.63 7.59
C ASP A 154 -9.05 -0.88 8.29
N VAL A 155 -8.19 -1.68 7.67
CA VAL A 155 -6.81 -1.87 8.10
C VAL A 155 -5.90 -1.12 7.16
N LEU A 156 -5.06 -0.26 7.72
CA LEU A 156 -4.10 0.53 6.99
C LEU A 156 -2.70 -0.05 7.21
N LEU A 157 -1.94 -0.18 6.15
CA LEU A 157 -0.50 -0.33 6.22
C LEU A 157 0.10 1.06 6.12
N LEU A 158 0.78 1.49 7.16
CA LEU A 158 1.42 2.81 7.24
C LEU A 158 2.93 2.65 7.21
N GLY A 159 3.60 3.48 6.42
CA GLY A 159 5.03 3.72 6.52
C GLY A 159 5.31 4.82 7.55
N VAL A 160 6.27 4.58 8.41
CA VAL A 160 6.71 5.51 9.47
C VAL A 160 8.16 5.86 9.24
N ARG A 161 8.53 7.13 9.39
CA ARG A 161 9.91 7.60 9.26
C ARG A 161 10.32 8.41 10.47
N ASP A 162 11.56 8.18 10.93
CA ASP A 162 12.29 9.00 11.92
C ASP A 162 11.50 9.36 13.20
N LEU A 163 10.51 8.58 13.59
CA LEU A 163 9.76 8.80 14.81
C LEU A 163 10.21 7.85 15.91
N ALA A 164 10.35 8.39 17.12
CA ALA A 164 10.44 7.56 18.30
C ALA A 164 9.15 6.73 18.46
N GLU A 165 9.25 5.50 18.93
CA GLU A 165 8.12 4.56 19.10
C GLU A 165 6.96 5.18 19.92
N GLU A 166 7.30 5.99 20.94
CA GLU A 166 6.33 6.72 21.75
C GLU A 166 5.54 7.76 20.93
N ASP A 167 6.20 8.48 20.04
CA ASP A 167 5.57 9.49 19.19
C ASP A 167 4.64 8.84 18.16
N VAL A 168 5.05 7.71 17.59
CA VAL A 168 4.19 6.89 16.71
C VAL A 168 2.95 6.45 17.45
N SER A 169 3.10 5.90 18.66
CA SER A 169 1.98 5.44 19.49
C SER A 169 1.01 6.56 19.82
N ASN A 170 1.50 7.75 20.15
CA ASN A 170 0.69 8.92 20.43
C ASN A 170 -0.10 9.39 19.22
N LYS A 171 0.53 9.44 18.03
CA LYS A 171 -0.13 9.81 16.77
C LYS A 171 -1.23 8.81 16.39
N ILE A 172 -0.93 7.52 16.47
CA ILE A 172 -1.91 6.45 16.22
C ILE A 172 -3.14 6.62 17.10
N LYS A 173 -2.94 6.83 18.40
CA LYS A 173 -4.04 7.06 19.34
C LYS A 173 -4.83 8.33 19.01
N HIS A 174 -4.14 9.43 18.67
CA HIS A 174 -4.78 10.70 18.32
C HIS A 174 -5.68 10.58 17.07
N LEU A 175 -5.28 9.76 16.11
CA LEU A 175 -6.06 9.47 14.91
C LEU A 175 -7.22 8.50 15.15
N GLY A 176 -7.27 7.87 16.32
CA GLY A 176 -8.25 6.82 16.62
C GLY A 176 -7.94 5.52 15.88
N LEU A 177 -6.66 5.20 15.76
CA LEU A 177 -6.16 3.97 15.15
C LEU A 177 -5.74 2.98 16.24
N MET A 178 -5.94 1.70 15.97
CA MET A 178 -5.54 0.60 16.85
C MET A 178 -4.40 -0.19 16.19
N PRO A 179 -3.22 -0.30 16.82
CA PRO A 179 -2.14 -1.10 16.26
C PRO A 179 -2.53 -2.58 16.23
N LEU A 180 -2.28 -3.27 15.11
CA LEU A 180 -2.51 -4.70 14.95
C LEU A 180 -1.20 -5.48 15.07
N ARG A 181 -0.17 -5.02 14.37
CA ARG A 181 1.18 -5.57 14.42
C ARG A 181 2.19 -4.44 14.26
N GLN A 182 3.25 -4.52 15.05
CA GLN A 182 4.50 -3.85 14.75
C GLN A 182 5.35 -4.87 14.01
N ARG A 183 5.63 -4.61 12.73
CA ARG A 183 6.54 -5.46 11.97
C ARG A 183 7.96 -5.00 12.28
N GLU A 184 8.82 -5.94 12.67
CA GLU A 184 10.26 -5.69 12.65
C GLU A 184 10.64 -5.29 11.22
N LEU A 185 11.39 -4.21 11.12
CA LEU A 185 11.89 -3.55 9.91
C LEU A 185 12.24 -4.53 8.79
N GLN A 186 11.41 -4.65 7.79
CA GLN A 186 11.87 -5.03 6.47
C GLN A 186 12.17 -3.73 5.72
N THR A 187 13.42 -3.31 5.75
CA THR A 187 13.95 -2.23 4.94
C THR A 187 13.67 -2.57 3.49
N ILE A 188 12.85 -1.77 2.80
CA ILE A 188 12.73 -1.87 1.34
C ILE A 188 14.13 -1.51 0.81
N PRO A 189 14.89 -2.45 0.20
CA PRO A 189 16.27 -2.19 -0.16
C PRO A 189 16.33 -1.10 -1.23
N SER A 190 16.93 0.04 -0.86
CA SER A 190 17.27 1.08 -1.82
C SER A 190 18.32 0.60 -2.82
N ARG A 191 18.04 0.82 -4.09
CA ARG A 191 18.94 0.49 -5.21
C ARG A 191 20.26 1.28 -5.26
N SER A 192 20.50 2.24 -4.36
CA SER A 192 21.65 3.15 -4.45
C SER A 192 23.01 2.55 -4.04
N ARG A 193 23.12 1.26 -3.70
CA ARG A 193 24.38 0.64 -3.25
C ARG A 193 25.06 -0.32 -4.23
N LEU A 194 24.71 -0.30 -5.50
CA LEU A 194 25.43 -1.08 -6.54
C LEU A 194 26.08 -0.19 -7.59
N ILE A 195 26.88 0.78 -7.14
CA ILE A 195 27.93 1.37 -7.99
C ILE A 195 29.25 1.30 -7.19
N LYS A 196 29.93 0.20 -7.40
CA LYS A 196 31.39 0.12 -7.36
C LYS A 196 31.86 -0.84 -8.43
#